data_d373446fd15b4732c181acc40763e298
#
_entry.id   d373446fd15b4732c181acc40763e298
#
_cell.length_a   1.000
_cell.length_b   1.000
_cell.length_c   1.000
_cell.angle_alpha   90.00
_cell.angle_beta   90.00
_cell.angle_gamma   90.00
#
_symmetry.space_group_name_H-M   'P 1'
#
loop_
_entity.id
_entity.type
_entity.pdbx_description
1 polymer ?
#
loop_
_entity_poly.entity_id
_entity_poly.type
_entity_poly.pdbx_seq_one_letter_code
_entity_poly.pdbx_strand_id
1 'polypeptide(L)'
;MSSTIRQTLFFSLALFLTSCLEKEKPVMLGSSLVEKKLSMTSSKVDSLKVDIYLISENEVIGELLAKAMNAQGQEIGRSKQLLTLQKDDAKLISFTFDSNLELEQVTKYMIDFRKE
;
A
#
# COMPACT_ATOMS: atom_id res chain seq x y z
N MET A 1 24.19 0.78 -41.63
CA MET A 1 23.11 -0.21 -41.78
C MET A 1 22.80 -0.91 -40.48
N SER A 2 23.75 -1.61 -39.91
CA SER A 2 23.54 -2.32 -38.64
C SER A 2 23.23 -1.39 -37.48
N SER A 3 23.72 -0.14 -37.51
CA SER A 3 23.46 0.83 -36.45
C SER A 3 21.98 1.23 -36.37
N THR A 4 21.29 1.26 -37.51
CA THR A 4 19.87 1.60 -37.52
C THR A 4 19.03 0.52 -36.84
N ILE A 5 19.36 -0.74 -37.11
CA ILE A 5 18.65 -1.87 -36.48
C ILE A 5 18.91 -1.88 -34.98
N ARG A 6 20.12 -1.59 -34.57
CA ARG A 6 20.52 -1.53 -33.17
C ARG A 6 19.75 -0.46 -32.43
N GLN A 7 19.58 0.70 -33.03
CA GLN A 7 18.81 1.79 -32.44
C GLN A 7 17.36 1.42 -32.27
N THR A 8 16.78 0.74 -33.25
CA THR A 8 15.39 0.31 -33.16
C THR A 8 15.18 -0.66 -31.99
N LEU A 9 16.08 -1.61 -31.80
CA LEU A 9 15.99 -2.56 -30.70
C LEU A 9 16.13 -1.86 -29.35
N PHE A 10 17.04 -0.91 -29.24
CA PHE A 10 17.22 -0.16 -28.02
C PHE A 10 15.96 0.64 -27.65
N PHE A 11 15.36 1.24 -28.65
CA PHE A 11 14.13 2.02 -28.43
C PHE A 11 12.97 1.13 -27.95
N SER A 12 12.85 -0.06 -28.51
CA SER A 12 11.84 -1.03 -28.10
C SER A 12 12.05 -1.47 -26.66
N LEU A 13 13.28 -1.68 -26.28
CA LEU A 13 13.63 -2.06 -24.91
C LEU A 13 13.25 -0.95 -23.92
N ALA A 14 13.46 0.30 -24.27
CA ALA A 14 13.10 1.42 -23.42
C ALA A 14 11.59 1.50 -23.20
N LEU A 15 10.80 1.25 -24.21
CA LEU A 15 9.36 1.22 -24.08
C LEU A 15 8.90 0.10 -23.16
N PHE A 16 9.53 -1.04 -23.26
CA PHE A 16 9.21 -2.17 -22.39
C PHE A 16 9.51 -1.84 -20.92
N LEU A 17 10.63 -1.20 -20.65
CA LEU A 17 10.98 -0.78 -19.31
C LEU A 17 9.97 0.22 -18.74
N THR A 18 9.48 1.11 -19.58
CA THR A 18 8.47 2.09 -19.16
C THR A 18 7.20 1.41 -18.70
N SER A 19 6.74 0.40 -19.41
CA SER A 19 5.53 -0.32 -19.03
C SER A 19 5.76 -1.13 -17.73
N CYS A 20 6.96 -1.63 -17.50
CA CYS A 20 7.28 -2.36 -16.27
C CYS A 20 7.37 -1.44 -15.06
N LEU A 21 7.48 -0.13 -15.25
CA LEU A 21 7.54 0.83 -14.17
C LEU A 21 6.17 1.26 -13.66
N GLU A 22 5.11 0.68 -14.17
CA GLU A 22 3.78 0.92 -13.65
C GLU A 22 3.72 0.41 -12.22
N LYS A 23 3.55 1.33 -11.29
CA LYS A 23 3.72 1.05 -9.87
C LYS A 23 2.41 0.75 -9.18
N GLU A 24 2.48 -0.06 -8.14
CA GLU A 24 1.37 -0.18 -7.21
C GLU A 24 1.10 1.19 -6.57
N LYS A 25 -0.13 1.41 -6.16
CA LYS A 25 -0.50 2.61 -5.45
C LYS A 25 0.17 2.59 -4.08
N PRO A 26 0.70 3.72 -3.61
CA PRO A 26 1.42 3.74 -2.34
C PRO A 26 0.52 3.46 -1.15
N VAL A 27 1.08 2.76 -0.17
CA VAL A 27 0.44 2.51 1.13
C VAL A 27 1.28 3.24 2.18
N MET A 28 0.64 4.12 2.93
CA MET A 28 1.32 4.98 3.88
C MET A 28 0.77 4.77 5.28
N LEU A 29 1.64 4.87 6.28
CA LEU A 29 1.19 4.84 7.67
C LEU A 29 0.85 6.25 8.13
N GLY A 30 -0.30 6.39 8.77
CA GLY A 30 -0.69 7.64 9.39
C GLY A 30 0.12 7.93 10.65
N SER A 31 0.08 9.17 11.10
CA SER A 31 0.83 9.60 12.29
C SER A 31 0.46 8.79 13.53
N SER A 32 -0.78 8.34 13.63
CA SER A 32 -1.23 7.53 14.77
C SER A 32 -0.44 6.24 14.93
N LEU A 33 -0.02 5.61 13.81
CA LEU A 33 0.79 4.41 13.84
C LEU A 33 2.25 4.73 14.15
N VAL A 34 2.76 5.80 13.57
CA VAL A 34 4.15 6.21 13.81
C VAL A 34 4.35 6.57 15.28
N GLU A 35 3.39 7.24 15.89
CA GLU A 35 3.44 7.59 17.31
C GLU A 35 3.45 6.35 18.22
N LYS A 36 2.84 5.26 17.77
CA LYS A 36 2.84 3.99 18.50
C LYS A 36 4.11 3.17 18.23
N LYS A 37 5.05 3.71 17.47
CA LYS A 37 6.30 3.04 17.08
C LYS A 37 6.07 1.76 16.29
N LEU A 38 5.06 1.81 15.43
CA LEU A 38 4.81 0.80 14.44
C LEU A 38 5.51 1.18 13.15
N SER A 39 6.10 0.21 12.49
CA SER A 39 6.72 0.42 11.18
C SER A 39 6.24 -0.64 10.20
N MET A 40 6.20 -0.26 8.94
CA MET A 40 5.81 -1.15 7.86
C MET A 40 7.04 -1.52 7.05
N THR A 41 7.31 -2.82 6.96
CA THR A 41 8.49 -3.31 6.22
C THR A 41 8.15 -3.62 4.77
N SER A 42 6.90 -3.96 4.48
CA SER A 42 6.47 -4.23 3.11
C SER A 42 4.98 -4.01 2.97
N SER A 43 4.55 -3.76 1.75
CA SER A 43 3.14 -3.65 1.41
C SER A 43 2.91 -4.23 0.01
N LYS A 44 1.71 -4.75 -0.20
CA LYS A 44 1.31 -5.28 -1.51
C LYS A 44 -0.14 -4.91 -1.75
N VAL A 45 -0.40 -4.37 -2.92
CA VAL A 45 -1.76 -4.02 -3.36
C VAL A 45 -2.13 -4.91 -4.52
N ASP A 46 -3.23 -5.64 -4.38
CA ASP A 46 -3.73 -6.53 -5.41
C ASP A 46 -5.24 -6.38 -5.51
N SER A 47 -5.70 -5.61 -6.50
CA SER A 47 -7.11 -5.33 -6.72
C SER A 47 -7.72 -4.70 -5.45
N LEU A 48 -8.71 -5.35 -4.84
CA LEU A 48 -9.39 -4.84 -3.64
C LEU A 48 -8.69 -5.22 -2.34
N LYS A 49 -7.54 -5.89 -2.43
CA LYS A 49 -6.83 -6.38 -1.25
C LYS A 49 -5.54 -5.63 -1.05
N VAL A 50 -5.30 -5.20 0.19
CA VAL A 50 -4.06 -4.54 0.59
C VAL A 50 -3.46 -5.32 1.74
N ASP A 51 -2.24 -5.82 1.54
CA ASP A 51 -1.50 -6.55 2.56
C ASP A 51 -0.36 -5.67 3.06
N ILE A 52 -0.20 -5.60 4.39
CA ILE A 52 0.92 -4.90 4.99
C ILE A 52 1.59 -5.79 6.03
N TYR A 53 2.89 -5.61 6.18
CA TYR A 53 3.66 -6.31 7.20
C TYR A 53 4.13 -5.29 8.21
N LEU A 54 3.61 -5.38 9.43
CA LEU A 54 3.89 -4.44 10.50
C LEU A 54 4.81 -5.04 11.54
N ILE A 55 5.69 -4.21 12.07
CA ILE A 55 6.55 -4.53 13.21
C ILE A 55 6.27 -3.51 14.31
N SER A 56 6.18 -3.98 15.55
CA SER A 56 5.95 -3.10 16.68
C SER A 56 7.09 -3.22 17.69
N GLU A 57 7.53 -2.08 18.22
CA GLU A 57 8.49 -2.05 19.32
C GLU A 57 7.80 -2.19 20.67
N ASN A 58 6.49 -2.00 20.73
CA ASN A 58 5.70 -2.05 21.94
C ASN A 58 4.49 -2.96 21.77
N GLU A 59 3.87 -3.33 22.88
CA GLU A 59 2.59 -4.02 22.81
C GLU A 59 1.53 -3.03 22.29
N VAL A 60 0.76 -3.44 21.28
CA VAL A 60 -0.28 -2.61 20.67
C VAL A 60 -1.53 -3.45 20.50
N ILE A 61 -2.65 -2.95 21.01
CA ILE A 61 -3.96 -3.57 20.87
C ILE A 61 -4.94 -2.49 20.44
N GLY A 62 -5.65 -2.75 19.36
CA GLY A 62 -6.63 -1.81 18.85
C GLY A 62 -7.12 -2.18 17.48
N GLU A 63 -7.52 -1.20 16.71
CA GLU A 63 -8.09 -1.38 15.38
C GLU A 63 -7.26 -0.62 14.36
N LEU A 64 -6.97 -1.28 13.25
CA LEU A 64 -6.37 -0.63 12.09
C LEU A 64 -7.47 -0.26 11.10
N LEU A 65 -7.32 0.90 10.51
CA LEU A 65 -8.25 1.42 9.54
C LEU A 65 -7.50 1.76 8.27
N ALA A 66 -7.78 0.99 7.21
CA ALA A 66 -7.21 1.26 5.90
C ALA A 66 -8.18 2.14 5.12
N LYS A 67 -7.70 3.26 4.63
CA LYS A 67 -8.49 4.22 3.87
C LYS A 67 -7.99 4.31 2.45
N ALA A 68 -8.88 4.14 1.48
CA ALA A 68 -8.57 4.36 0.08
C ALA A 68 -8.84 5.83 -0.24
N MET A 69 -7.83 6.54 -0.74
CA MET A 69 -7.90 7.97 -0.97
C MET A 69 -7.86 8.28 -2.45
N ASN A 70 -8.61 9.30 -2.87
CA ASN A 70 -8.59 9.76 -4.26
C ASN A 70 -7.59 10.90 -4.45
N ALA A 71 -7.53 11.43 -5.67
CA ALA A 71 -6.58 12.50 -6.02
C ALA A 71 -6.85 13.80 -5.26
N GLN A 72 -8.07 14.02 -4.79
CA GLN A 72 -8.45 15.20 -4.01
C GLN A 72 -8.20 15.00 -2.51
N GLY A 73 -7.65 13.85 -2.11
CA GLY A 73 -7.40 13.57 -0.71
C GLY A 73 -8.63 13.16 0.08
N GLN A 74 -9.68 12.75 -0.61
CA GLN A 74 -10.91 12.30 0.03
C GLN A 74 -10.87 10.79 0.24
N GLU A 75 -11.43 10.33 1.35
CA GLU A 75 -11.58 8.91 1.61
C GLU A 75 -12.77 8.37 0.81
N ILE A 76 -12.51 7.41 -0.07
CA ILE A 76 -13.56 6.82 -0.92
C ILE A 76 -13.81 5.34 -0.62
N GLY A 77 -13.03 4.75 0.27
CA GLY A 77 -13.23 3.38 0.72
C GLY A 77 -12.52 3.13 2.03
N ARG A 78 -12.97 2.13 2.77
CA ARG A 78 -12.46 1.86 4.11
C ARG A 78 -12.52 0.37 4.40
N SER A 79 -11.50 -0.14 5.07
CA SER A 79 -11.45 -1.51 5.57
C SER A 79 -10.83 -1.52 6.94
N LYS A 80 -11.33 -2.37 7.82
CA LYS A 80 -10.90 -2.45 9.21
C LYS A 80 -10.32 -3.81 9.53
N GLN A 81 -9.34 -3.83 10.43
CA GLN A 81 -8.80 -5.06 10.98
C GLN A 81 -8.42 -4.83 12.43
N LEU A 82 -8.69 -5.82 13.27
CA LEU A 82 -8.22 -5.79 14.64
C LEU A 82 -6.73 -6.09 14.66
N LEU A 83 -6.02 -5.42 15.56
CA LEU A 83 -4.58 -5.57 15.69
C LEU A 83 -4.23 -5.94 17.12
N THR A 84 -3.49 -7.04 17.28
CA THR A 84 -2.86 -7.40 18.54
C THR A 84 -1.43 -7.75 18.22
N LEU A 85 -0.49 -6.92 18.68
CA LEU A 85 0.94 -7.15 18.55
C LEU A 85 1.58 -7.05 19.91
N GLN A 86 2.47 -7.99 20.19
CA GLN A 86 3.28 -7.93 21.39
C GLN A 86 4.56 -7.15 21.11
N LYS A 87 5.31 -6.86 22.16
CA LYS A 87 6.58 -6.16 22.03
C LYS A 87 7.50 -6.94 21.08
N ASP A 88 8.10 -6.22 20.14
CA ASP A 88 9.04 -6.77 19.16
C ASP A 88 8.43 -7.84 18.25
N ASP A 89 7.12 -7.79 18.08
CA ASP A 89 6.40 -8.73 17.24
C ASP A 89 6.19 -8.17 15.85
N ALA A 90 5.93 -9.07 14.89
CA ALA A 90 5.68 -8.72 13.50
C ALA A 90 4.49 -9.51 12.99
N LYS A 91 3.67 -8.90 12.13
CA LYS A 91 2.47 -9.55 11.66
C LYS A 91 2.08 -9.06 10.26
N LEU A 92 1.61 -10.00 9.45
CA LEU A 92 1.00 -9.70 8.17
C LEU A 92 -0.48 -9.39 8.40
N ILE A 93 -0.93 -8.27 7.87
CA ILE A 93 -2.31 -7.83 8.02
C ILE A 93 -2.88 -7.56 6.64
N SER A 94 -4.06 -8.14 6.37
CA SER A 94 -4.73 -8.02 5.09
C SER A 94 -6.01 -7.23 5.23
N PHE A 95 -6.19 -6.24 4.36
CA PHE A 95 -7.43 -5.46 4.26
C PHE A 95 -8.10 -5.80 2.95
N THR A 96 -9.40 -6.06 3.01
CA THR A 96 -10.21 -6.29 1.81
C THR A 96 -11.25 -5.19 1.72
N PHE A 97 -11.23 -4.45 0.62
CA PHE A 97 -12.20 -3.38 0.38
C PHE A 97 -13.44 -3.93 -0.29
N ASP A 98 -14.52 -3.19 -0.15
CA ASP A 98 -15.80 -3.54 -0.76
C ASP A 98 -15.69 -3.52 -2.28
N SER A 99 -16.42 -4.41 -2.94
CA SER A 99 -16.40 -4.53 -4.40
C SER A 99 -16.93 -3.27 -5.11
N ASN A 100 -17.65 -2.41 -4.41
CA ASN A 100 -18.13 -1.16 -5.00
C ASN A 100 -17.07 -0.06 -5.02
N LEU A 101 -15.87 -0.31 -4.49
CA LEU A 101 -14.78 0.65 -4.55
C LEU A 101 -14.29 0.80 -5.99
N GLU A 102 -14.26 2.05 -6.46
CA GLU A 102 -13.76 2.37 -7.79
C GLU A 102 -12.25 2.47 -7.77
N LEU A 103 -11.58 1.37 -8.10
CA LEU A 103 -10.12 1.26 -8.00
C LEU A 103 -9.38 2.29 -8.83
N GLU A 104 -9.91 2.66 -9.99
CA GLU A 104 -9.28 3.67 -10.84
C GLU A 104 -9.28 5.06 -10.21
N GLN A 105 -10.13 5.30 -9.22
CA GLN A 105 -10.17 6.56 -8.49
C GLN A 105 -9.18 6.62 -7.34
N VAL A 106 -8.67 5.45 -6.91
CA VAL A 106 -7.77 5.38 -5.77
C VAL A 106 -6.36 5.78 -6.20
N THR A 107 -5.76 6.73 -5.48
CA THR A 107 -4.39 7.16 -5.73
C THR A 107 -3.41 6.69 -4.66
N LYS A 108 -3.91 6.43 -3.45
CA LYS A 108 -3.08 5.94 -2.35
C LYS A 108 -3.95 5.32 -1.27
N TYR A 109 -3.31 4.59 -0.38
CA TYR A 109 -3.95 4.04 0.82
C TYR A 109 -3.27 4.61 2.05
N MET A 110 -4.05 4.90 3.09
CA MET A 110 -3.56 5.41 4.36
C MET A 110 -4.02 4.47 5.46
N ILE A 111 -3.08 4.03 6.30
CA ILE A 111 -3.40 3.14 7.42
C ILE A 111 -3.33 3.94 8.71
N ASP A 112 -4.42 3.97 9.45
CA ASP A 112 -4.51 4.65 10.73
C ASP A 112 -4.80 3.66 11.85
N PHE A 113 -4.46 4.07 13.06
CA PHE A 113 -4.70 3.29 14.27
C PHE A 113 -5.81 3.95 15.08
N ARG A 114 -6.72 3.10 15.59
CA ARG A 114 -7.77 3.57 16.46
C ARG A 114 -7.81 2.66 17.70
N LYS A 115 -7.75 3.25 18.86
CA LYS A 115 -7.82 2.51 20.10
C LYS A 115 -9.27 2.07 20.34
N GLU A 116 -9.44 0.84 20.75
CA GLU A 116 -10.77 0.33 21.13
C GLU A 116 -11.32 1.02 22.36
#